data_0a8a0f825259f1aa7da03ed95a78c5a6
#
_entry.id   0a8a0f825259f1aa7da03ed95a78c5a6
#
_cell.length_a   1.000
_cell.length_b   1.000
_cell.length_c   1.000
_cell.angle_alpha   90.00
_cell.angle_beta   90.00
_cell.angle_gamma   90.00
#
_symmetry.space_group_name_H-M   'P 1'
#
loop_
_entity.id
_entity.type
_entity.pdbx_description
1 polymer ?
#
loop_
_entity_poly.entity_id
_entity_poly.type
_entity_poly.pdbx_seq_one_letter_code
_entity_poly.pdbx_strand_id
1 'polypeptide(L)'
;MNKISLLAFTLCLALAGMQVSAENWIKNADGSPSWIDTDSIRQEQTISSFDMRLESSDFTVVSTMEFDTSKNTWRTAALVTRDKDGKVLHAEKKENPDDGWNKLIPGTYGKNLYRHYVETPLPPPDAKWKQLYKDNRGAAFSIDTNSLRYKNGYADFWLAVEVPNQEKDLSRIIYRIRMNMAYKKVMTLSATEYNAAGKIRLHAAADGAKENIPNDSPVEKVFEYLKDEIDSGRL
;
A
#
# COMPACT_ATOMS: atom_id res chain seq x y z
N MET A 1 -14.59 -38.27 -31.75
CA MET A 1 -14.26 -37.49 -30.55
C MET A 1 -13.92 -36.09 -30.99
N ASN A 2 -14.76 -35.12 -30.62
CA ASN A 2 -14.75 -33.78 -31.19
C ASN A 2 -13.60 -32.93 -30.60
N LYS A 3 -12.77 -32.37 -31.49
CA LYS A 3 -11.64 -31.48 -31.14
C LYS A 3 -12.06 -30.24 -30.34
N ILE A 4 -13.34 -29.89 -30.31
CA ILE A 4 -13.92 -28.77 -29.56
C ILE A 4 -13.91 -29.01 -28.04
N SER A 5 -14.06 -30.27 -27.57
CA SER A 5 -14.04 -30.59 -26.14
C SER A 5 -12.66 -30.42 -25.48
N LEU A 6 -11.59 -30.56 -26.26
CA LEU A 6 -10.23 -30.46 -25.73
C LEU A 6 -9.80 -29.01 -25.50
N LEU A 7 -10.26 -28.08 -26.35
CA LEU A 7 -9.94 -26.65 -26.21
C LEU A 7 -10.64 -26.01 -25.01
N ALA A 8 -11.89 -26.41 -24.73
CA ALA A 8 -12.64 -25.92 -23.57
C ALA A 8 -12.03 -26.38 -22.26
N PHE A 9 -11.48 -27.61 -22.22
CA PHE A 9 -10.84 -28.15 -21.02
C PHE A 9 -9.47 -27.51 -20.73
N THR A 10 -8.73 -27.14 -21.76
CA THR A 10 -7.42 -26.47 -21.62
C THR A 10 -7.59 -25.03 -21.17
N LEU A 11 -8.66 -24.33 -21.58
CA LEU A 11 -8.95 -22.98 -21.16
C LEU A 11 -9.42 -22.90 -19.69
N CYS A 12 -10.17 -23.90 -19.21
CA CYS A 12 -10.55 -24.01 -17.80
C CYS A 12 -9.35 -24.32 -16.88
N LEU A 13 -8.36 -25.08 -17.35
CA LEU A 13 -7.13 -25.37 -16.57
C LEU A 13 -6.19 -24.17 -16.48
N ALA A 14 -6.16 -23.30 -17.47
CA ALA A 14 -5.38 -22.07 -17.44
C ALA A 14 -5.96 -21.01 -16.47
N LEU A 15 -7.27 -21.07 -16.18
CA LEU A 15 -7.93 -20.21 -15.18
C LEU A 15 -7.87 -20.82 -13.77
N ALA A 16 -7.64 -22.12 -13.61
CA ALA A 16 -7.52 -22.78 -12.31
C ALA A 16 -6.13 -22.63 -11.64
N GLY A 17 -5.17 -22.01 -12.34
CA GLY A 17 -3.84 -21.71 -11.82
C GLY A 17 -3.74 -20.37 -11.10
N MET A 18 -4.80 -19.60 -10.99
CA MET A 18 -4.86 -18.49 -10.04
C MET A 18 -4.88 -19.09 -8.63
N GLN A 19 -3.73 -19.14 -7.97
CA GLN A 19 -3.69 -19.35 -6.53
C GLN A 19 -4.69 -18.38 -5.92
N VAL A 20 -5.68 -18.92 -5.21
CA VAL A 20 -6.53 -18.13 -4.31
C VAL A 20 -5.60 -17.72 -3.17
N SER A 21 -4.81 -16.70 -3.38
CA SER A 21 -4.23 -15.89 -2.33
C SER A 21 -5.44 -15.35 -1.55
N ALA A 22 -5.36 -15.36 -0.24
CA ALA A 22 -6.41 -14.78 0.59
C ALA A 22 -6.48 -13.28 0.26
N GLU A 23 -7.35 -12.91 -0.66
CA GLU A 23 -7.54 -11.54 -1.15
C GLU A 23 -7.79 -10.60 0.03
N ASN A 24 -7.02 -9.54 0.12
CA ASN A 24 -7.17 -8.50 1.14
C ASN A 24 -7.63 -7.18 0.51
N TRP A 25 -8.92 -7.12 0.19
CA TRP A 25 -9.52 -5.95 -0.42
C TRP A 25 -9.68 -4.82 0.58
N ILE A 26 -9.02 -3.70 0.32
CA ILE A 26 -9.19 -2.44 1.07
C ILE A 26 -9.85 -1.40 0.19
N LYS A 27 -10.65 -0.52 0.79
CA LYS A 27 -11.25 0.60 0.07
C LYS A 27 -10.17 1.55 -0.42
N ASN A 28 -10.29 2.03 -1.67
CA ASN A 28 -9.34 2.97 -2.23
C ASN A 28 -9.29 4.27 -1.41
N ALA A 29 -8.08 4.75 -1.14
CA ALA A 29 -7.82 5.91 -0.30
C ALA A 29 -8.33 7.23 -0.89
N ASP A 30 -8.56 7.31 -2.20
CA ASP A 30 -9.09 8.51 -2.88
C ASP A 30 -10.61 8.69 -2.72
N GLY A 31 -11.28 7.79 -2.00
CA GLY A 31 -12.72 7.81 -1.78
C GLY A 31 -13.57 7.29 -2.93
N SER A 32 -12.97 6.84 -4.03
CA SER A 32 -13.69 6.21 -5.15
C SER A 32 -14.37 4.91 -4.71
N PRO A 33 -15.45 4.47 -5.41
CA PRO A 33 -16.14 3.21 -5.12
C PRO A 33 -15.34 2.00 -5.65
N SER A 34 -14.06 1.94 -5.29
CA SER A 34 -13.14 0.88 -5.70
C SER A 34 -12.38 0.32 -4.50
N TRP A 35 -11.94 -0.92 -4.65
CA TRP A 35 -11.11 -1.64 -3.68
C TRP A 35 -9.83 -2.10 -4.34
N ILE A 36 -8.76 -2.16 -3.57
CA ILE A 36 -7.44 -2.64 -3.99
C ILE A 36 -7.14 -3.92 -3.21
N ASP A 37 -6.72 -4.97 -3.90
CA ASP A 37 -6.18 -6.15 -3.25
C ASP A 37 -4.71 -5.90 -2.89
N THR A 38 -4.44 -5.66 -1.60
CA THR A 38 -3.08 -5.39 -1.12
C THR A 38 -2.16 -6.60 -1.20
N ASP A 39 -2.72 -7.81 -1.23
CA ASP A 39 -1.94 -9.05 -1.37
C ASP A 39 -1.51 -9.29 -2.83
N SER A 40 -2.13 -8.59 -3.78
CA SER A 40 -1.79 -8.63 -5.21
C SER A 40 -0.69 -7.65 -5.62
N ILE A 41 -0.31 -6.70 -4.74
CA ILE A 41 0.71 -5.68 -5.07
C ILE A 41 2.05 -6.35 -5.34
N ARG A 42 2.59 -6.14 -6.54
CA ARG A 42 3.86 -6.70 -7.02
C ARG A 42 4.69 -5.60 -7.68
N GLN A 43 5.99 -5.80 -7.63
CA GLN A 43 6.93 -4.99 -8.40
C GLN A 43 7.94 -5.92 -9.07
N GLU A 44 7.99 -5.88 -10.39
CA GLU A 44 8.94 -6.61 -11.22
C GLU A 44 9.70 -5.60 -12.08
N GLN A 45 11.00 -5.41 -11.80
CA GLN A 45 11.83 -4.40 -12.45
C GLN A 45 11.20 -2.98 -12.36
N THR A 46 10.75 -2.44 -13.50
CA THR A 46 10.12 -1.12 -13.60
C THR A 46 8.59 -1.18 -13.62
N ILE A 47 8.02 -2.38 -13.64
CA ILE A 47 6.56 -2.57 -13.64
C ILE A 47 6.07 -2.86 -12.23
N SER A 48 5.16 -2.03 -11.76
CA SER A 48 4.37 -2.31 -10.55
C SER A 48 2.95 -2.69 -10.96
N SER A 49 2.38 -3.70 -10.31
CA SER A 49 1.03 -4.17 -10.60
C SER A 49 0.23 -4.47 -9.34
N PHE A 50 -1.09 -4.37 -9.44
CA PHE A 50 -2.04 -4.80 -8.41
C PHE A 50 -3.43 -5.01 -9.01
N ASP A 51 -4.27 -5.76 -8.28
CA ASP A 51 -5.66 -5.95 -8.66
C ASP A 51 -6.57 -4.92 -7.99
N MET A 52 -7.50 -4.40 -8.78
CA MET A 52 -8.50 -3.43 -8.38
C MET A 52 -9.89 -3.96 -8.69
N ARG A 53 -10.84 -3.75 -7.77
CA ARG A 53 -12.25 -4.13 -7.90
C ARG A 53 -13.14 -2.89 -7.89
N LEU A 54 -14.07 -2.83 -8.85
CA LEU A 54 -15.18 -1.89 -8.88
C LEU A 54 -16.48 -2.66 -8.69
N GLU A 55 -17.36 -2.17 -7.83
CA GLU A 55 -18.67 -2.78 -7.60
C GLU A 55 -19.78 -1.82 -7.98
N SER A 56 -20.79 -2.34 -8.67
CA SER A 56 -22.08 -1.69 -8.91
C SER A 56 -23.22 -2.60 -8.46
N SER A 57 -24.47 -2.12 -8.54
CA SER A 57 -25.65 -2.95 -8.23
C SER A 57 -25.78 -4.20 -9.09
N ASP A 58 -25.27 -4.16 -10.31
CA ASP A 58 -25.57 -5.17 -11.33
C ASP A 58 -24.34 -6.00 -11.74
N PHE A 59 -23.13 -5.49 -11.47
CA PHE A 59 -21.89 -6.16 -11.87
C PHE A 59 -20.72 -5.79 -10.98
N THR A 60 -19.72 -6.65 -11.00
CA THR A 60 -18.39 -6.43 -10.42
C THR A 60 -17.34 -6.49 -11.53
N VAL A 61 -16.42 -5.52 -11.55
CA VAL A 61 -15.26 -5.54 -12.44
C VAL A 61 -14.01 -5.73 -11.60
N VAL A 62 -13.22 -6.74 -11.91
CA VAL A 62 -11.86 -6.91 -11.38
C VAL A 62 -10.88 -6.61 -12.51
N SER A 63 -9.92 -5.72 -12.24
CA SER A 63 -8.93 -5.28 -13.23
C SER A 63 -7.53 -5.41 -12.66
N THR A 64 -6.59 -5.97 -13.43
CA THR A 64 -5.17 -5.89 -13.13
C THR A 64 -4.61 -4.60 -13.69
N MET A 65 -4.15 -3.74 -12.80
CA MET A 65 -3.52 -2.46 -13.12
C MET A 65 -2.01 -2.62 -13.20
N GLU A 66 -1.38 -2.07 -14.23
CA GLU A 66 0.08 -2.03 -14.37
C GLU A 66 0.58 -0.61 -14.54
N PHE A 67 1.74 -0.32 -13.94
CA PHE A 67 2.40 0.97 -13.94
C PHE A 67 3.87 0.81 -14.31
N ASP A 68 4.30 1.40 -15.43
CA ASP A 68 5.72 1.47 -15.80
C ASP A 68 6.34 2.73 -15.17
N THR A 69 7.11 2.52 -14.10
CA THR A 69 7.75 3.61 -13.34
C THR A 69 8.83 4.33 -14.13
N SER A 70 9.46 3.66 -15.10
CA SER A 70 10.51 4.22 -15.96
C SER A 70 9.94 5.13 -17.05
N LYS A 71 8.76 4.79 -17.58
CA LYS A 71 8.09 5.55 -18.65
C LYS A 71 7.02 6.51 -18.13
N ASN A 72 6.71 6.44 -16.82
CA ASN A 72 5.63 7.23 -16.20
C ASN A 72 4.28 7.00 -16.90
N THR A 73 3.93 5.72 -17.12
CA THR A 73 2.72 5.27 -17.80
C THR A 73 1.98 4.21 -16.98
N TRP A 74 0.71 3.99 -17.31
CA TRP A 74 -0.13 2.97 -16.70
C TRP A 74 -1.08 2.35 -17.73
N ARG A 75 -1.57 1.13 -17.41
CA ARG A 75 -2.60 0.46 -18.23
C ARG A 75 -3.45 -0.49 -17.39
N THR A 76 -4.60 -0.88 -17.93
CA THR A 76 -5.33 -2.07 -17.52
C THR A 76 -4.80 -3.25 -18.33
N ALA A 77 -4.08 -4.17 -17.68
CA ALA A 77 -3.48 -5.33 -18.34
C ALA A 77 -4.50 -6.46 -18.55
N ALA A 78 -5.43 -6.60 -17.60
CA ALA A 78 -6.54 -7.55 -17.70
C ALA A 78 -7.77 -6.99 -17.00
N LEU A 79 -8.94 -7.43 -17.42
CA LEU A 79 -10.19 -7.18 -16.70
C LEU A 79 -11.16 -8.35 -16.85
N VAL A 80 -11.98 -8.56 -15.82
CA VAL A 80 -13.08 -9.51 -15.81
C VAL A 80 -14.30 -8.82 -15.22
N THR A 81 -15.40 -8.82 -15.98
CA THR A 81 -16.71 -8.35 -15.51
C THR A 81 -17.59 -9.54 -15.19
N ARG A 82 -18.20 -9.53 -14.02
CA ARG A 82 -19.14 -10.55 -13.56
C ARG A 82 -20.49 -9.91 -13.21
N ASP A 83 -21.58 -10.63 -13.43
CA ASP A 83 -22.89 -10.22 -12.92
C ASP A 83 -22.99 -10.48 -11.40
N LYS A 84 -24.13 -10.11 -10.81
CA LYS A 84 -24.45 -10.32 -9.38
C LYS A 84 -24.44 -11.80 -8.95
N ASP A 85 -24.61 -12.72 -9.89
CA ASP A 85 -24.63 -14.17 -9.64
C ASP A 85 -23.20 -14.79 -9.86
N GLY A 86 -22.19 -13.94 -10.15
CA GLY A 86 -20.79 -14.34 -10.35
C GLY A 86 -20.46 -14.86 -11.75
N LYS A 87 -21.46 -14.85 -12.69
CA LYS A 87 -21.24 -15.28 -14.07
C LYS A 87 -20.39 -14.27 -14.81
N VAL A 88 -19.37 -14.73 -15.54
CA VAL A 88 -18.54 -13.88 -16.38
C VAL A 88 -19.36 -13.34 -17.56
N LEU A 89 -19.46 -12.02 -17.63
CA LEU A 89 -20.07 -11.28 -18.72
C LEU A 89 -19.05 -10.89 -19.79
N HIS A 90 -17.85 -10.52 -19.36
CA HIS A 90 -16.76 -10.10 -20.22
C HIS A 90 -15.41 -10.40 -19.57
N ALA A 91 -14.43 -10.77 -20.39
CA ALA A 91 -13.04 -10.91 -19.95
C ALA A 91 -12.11 -10.47 -21.07
N GLU A 92 -11.12 -9.65 -20.72
CA GLU A 92 -10.09 -9.14 -21.62
C GLU A 92 -8.72 -9.26 -20.96
N LYS A 93 -7.71 -9.63 -21.74
CA LYS A 93 -6.31 -9.60 -21.34
C LYS A 93 -5.48 -9.04 -22.48
N LYS A 94 -4.64 -8.06 -22.21
CA LYS A 94 -3.68 -7.52 -23.18
C LYS A 94 -2.55 -8.52 -23.39
N GLU A 95 -2.52 -9.14 -24.55
CA GLU A 95 -1.48 -10.11 -24.92
C GLU A 95 -0.17 -9.41 -25.28
N ASN A 96 -0.26 -8.25 -25.95
CA ASN A 96 0.90 -7.46 -26.31
C ASN A 96 1.32 -6.54 -25.14
N PRO A 97 2.55 -6.67 -24.62
CA PRO A 97 3.03 -5.84 -23.52
C PRO A 97 3.13 -4.35 -23.86
N ASP A 98 3.12 -3.98 -25.13
CA ASP A 98 3.23 -2.57 -25.57
C ASP A 98 1.87 -1.87 -25.73
N ASP A 99 0.75 -2.60 -25.63
CA ASP A 99 -0.58 -2.06 -25.85
C ASP A 99 -1.21 -1.41 -24.61
N GLY A 100 -2.00 -0.37 -24.86
CA GLY A 100 -2.91 0.22 -23.89
C GLY A 100 -2.27 1.13 -22.85
N TRP A 101 -1.01 1.53 -23.02
CA TRP A 101 -0.33 2.42 -22.10
C TRP A 101 -0.80 3.87 -22.21
N ASN A 102 -1.15 4.47 -21.08
CA ASN A 102 -1.56 5.85 -20.91
C ASN A 102 -0.54 6.60 -20.06
N LYS A 103 -0.35 7.90 -20.32
CA LYS A 103 0.51 8.74 -19.48
C LYS A 103 -0.11 8.96 -18.09
N LEU A 104 0.73 9.00 -17.07
CA LEU A 104 0.35 9.44 -15.72
C LEU A 104 0.26 10.96 -15.70
N ILE A 105 -0.95 11.48 -15.73
CA ILE A 105 -1.20 12.93 -15.72
C ILE A 105 -1.61 13.36 -14.30
N PRO A 106 -1.00 14.42 -13.71
CA PRO A 106 -1.39 14.93 -12.41
C PRO A 106 -2.90 15.22 -12.32
N GLY A 107 -3.51 14.87 -11.19
CA GLY A 107 -4.95 15.07 -10.95
C GLY A 107 -5.86 14.00 -11.57
N THR A 108 -5.33 13.03 -12.32
CA THR A 108 -6.12 11.92 -12.85
C THR A 108 -6.19 10.75 -11.89
N TYR A 109 -7.20 9.89 -12.09
CA TYR A 109 -7.38 8.66 -11.32
C TYR A 109 -6.13 7.75 -11.35
N GLY A 110 -5.55 7.53 -12.54
CA GLY A 110 -4.33 6.72 -12.67
C GLY A 110 -3.15 7.28 -11.88
N LYS A 111 -2.98 8.62 -11.82
CA LYS A 111 -1.91 9.24 -11.01
C LYS A 111 -2.19 9.14 -9.51
N ASN A 112 -3.46 9.18 -9.08
CA ASN A 112 -3.82 8.97 -7.69
C ASN A 112 -3.53 7.52 -7.25
N LEU A 113 -3.92 6.52 -8.04
CA LEU A 113 -3.57 5.12 -7.79
C LEU A 113 -2.06 4.91 -7.70
N TYR A 114 -1.32 5.47 -8.67
CA TYR A 114 0.14 5.41 -8.70
C TYR A 114 0.76 6.00 -7.42
N ARG A 115 0.29 7.17 -6.98
CA ARG A 115 0.77 7.82 -5.76
C ARG A 115 0.54 6.95 -4.52
N HIS A 116 -0.64 6.36 -4.38
CA HIS A 116 -1.01 5.60 -3.18
C HIS A 116 -0.38 4.21 -3.13
N TYR A 117 -0.25 3.53 -4.26
CA TYR A 117 0.08 2.09 -4.28
C TYR A 117 1.40 1.75 -4.99
N VAL A 118 2.03 2.70 -5.67
CA VAL A 118 3.32 2.52 -6.36
C VAL A 118 4.41 3.42 -5.80
N GLU A 119 4.19 4.74 -5.74
CA GLU A 119 5.16 5.68 -5.13
C GLU A 119 5.27 5.52 -3.62
N THR A 120 4.21 5.00 -2.98
CA THR A 120 4.12 4.83 -1.54
C THR A 120 4.19 3.34 -1.21
N PRO A 121 5.36 2.83 -0.81
CA PRO A 121 5.51 1.42 -0.50
C PRO A 121 4.72 1.02 0.75
N LEU A 122 4.29 -0.24 0.80
CA LEU A 122 3.80 -0.85 2.02
C LEU A 122 4.92 -0.97 3.06
N PRO A 123 4.59 -1.04 4.36
CA PRO A 123 5.58 -1.32 5.39
C PRO A 123 6.36 -2.61 5.11
N PRO A 124 7.68 -2.64 5.38
CA PRO A 124 8.50 -3.81 5.08
C PRO A 124 8.08 -5.02 5.93
N PRO A 125 7.95 -6.21 5.33
CA PRO A 125 7.52 -7.41 6.06
C PRO A 125 8.58 -7.91 7.06
N ASP A 126 9.85 -7.56 6.85
CA ASP A 126 11.01 -7.94 7.67
C ASP A 126 11.43 -6.84 8.67
N ALA A 127 10.54 -5.92 8.98
CA ALA A 127 10.79 -4.83 9.91
C ALA A 127 11.24 -5.32 11.30
N LYS A 128 12.27 -4.68 11.86
CA LYS A 128 12.77 -4.94 13.22
C LYS A 128 12.31 -3.84 14.15
N TRP A 129 11.19 -4.07 14.79
CA TRP A 129 10.56 -3.11 15.67
C TRP A 129 11.29 -3.00 17.01
N LYS A 130 11.74 -1.79 17.35
CA LYS A 130 12.25 -1.42 18.69
C LYS A 130 11.24 -0.48 19.33
N GLN A 131 10.62 -0.92 20.43
CA GLN A 131 9.73 -0.06 21.21
C GLN A 131 10.53 1.04 21.89
N LEU A 132 10.11 2.29 21.71
CA LEU A 132 10.75 3.47 22.30
C LEU A 132 9.95 4.04 23.47
N TYR A 133 8.62 4.01 23.35
CA TYR A 133 7.73 4.68 24.28
C TYR A 133 6.39 3.94 24.37
N LYS A 134 5.77 4.02 25.53
CA LYS A 134 4.39 3.61 25.75
C LYS A 134 3.68 4.72 26.52
N ASP A 135 2.58 5.22 25.99
CA ASP A 135 1.83 6.28 26.63
C ASP A 135 0.95 5.77 27.79
N ASN A 136 0.35 6.70 28.53
CA ASN A 136 -0.52 6.39 29.66
C ASN A 136 -1.87 5.76 29.26
N ARG A 137 -2.23 5.79 27.97
CA ARG A 137 -3.41 5.13 27.41
C ARG A 137 -3.10 3.72 26.91
N GLY A 138 -1.82 3.31 26.96
CA GLY A 138 -1.35 2.01 26.56
C GLY A 138 -0.91 1.91 25.10
N ALA A 139 -0.94 2.99 24.30
CA ALA A 139 -0.41 2.99 22.95
C ALA A 139 1.12 2.86 23.00
N ALA A 140 1.67 1.89 22.24
CA ALA A 140 3.10 1.65 22.16
C ALA A 140 3.64 2.18 20.83
N PHE A 141 4.74 2.91 20.89
CA PHE A 141 5.43 3.52 19.75
C PHE A 141 6.74 2.79 19.50
N SER A 142 6.89 2.23 18.29
CA SER A 142 8.06 1.44 17.91
C SER A 142 8.61 1.92 16.59
N ILE A 143 9.94 1.98 16.47
CA ILE A 143 10.65 2.32 15.22
C ILE A 143 11.19 1.05 14.58
N ASP A 144 11.14 0.97 13.24
CA ASP A 144 11.84 -0.06 12.51
C ASP A 144 13.32 0.31 12.33
N THR A 145 14.19 -0.43 13.02
CA THR A 145 15.65 -0.18 12.99
C THR A 145 16.29 -0.58 11.67
N ASN A 146 15.68 -1.47 10.87
CA ASN A 146 16.21 -1.86 9.57
C ASN A 146 16.04 -0.76 8.52
N SER A 147 14.95 0.01 8.60
CA SER A 147 14.63 1.07 7.63
C SER A 147 15.18 2.43 8.01
N LEU A 148 15.64 2.59 9.26
CA LEU A 148 16.14 3.88 9.75
C LEU A 148 17.36 4.35 8.95
N ARG A 149 17.28 5.54 8.40
CA ARG A 149 18.35 6.21 7.63
C ARG A 149 18.45 7.67 8.04
N TYR A 150 19.68 8.13 8.26
CA TYR A 150 19.94 9.55 8.51
C TYR A 150 20.84 10.10 7.40
N LYS A 151 20.36 11.17 6.74
CA LYS A 151 21.12 11.84 5.67
C LYS A 151 20.70 13.30 5.54
N ASN A 152 21.68 14.20 5.37
CA ASN A 152 21.45 15.62 5.11
C ASN A 152 20.51 16.30 6.12
N GLY A 153 20.59 15.92 7.41
CA GLY A 153 19.76 16.49 8.47
C GLY A 153 18.33 15.92 8.56
N TYR A 154 18.04 14.89 7.77
CA TYR A 154 16.75 14.18 7.82
C TYR A 154 16.91 12.73 8.28
N ALA A 155 16.02 12.30 9.17
CA ALA A 155 15.83 10.90 9.52
C ALA A 155 14.58 10.36 8.81
N ASP A 156 14.75 9.30 8.02
CA ASP A 156 13.67 8.56 7.33
C ASP A 156 13.51 7.19 8.02
N PHE A 157 12.28 6.83 8.39
CA PHE A 157 11.99 5.58 9.10
C PHE A 157 10.52 5.20 9.07
N TRP A 158 10.22 3.96 9.48
CA TRP A 158 8.88 3.50 9.79
C TRP A 158 8.61 3.57 11.29
N LEU A 159 7.44 4.09 11.66
CA LEU A 159 6.94 4.21 13.03
C LEU A 159 5.66 3.39 13.17
N ALA A 160 5.67 2.36 14.01
CA ALA A 160 4.48 1.62 14.37
C ALA A 160 3.88 2.16 15.66
N VAL A 161 2.56 2.31 15.67
CA VAL A 161 1.74 2.68 16.83
C VAL A 161 0.76 1.55 17.09
N GLU A 162 0.94 0.80 18.18
CA GLU A 162 -0.06 -0.17 18.65
C GLU A 162 -1.19 0.56 19.34
N VAL A 163 -2.41 0.32 18.87
CA VAL A 163 -3.62 0.98 19.38
C VAL A 163 -4.23 0.12 20.49
N PRO A 164 -4.30 0.61 21.73
CA PRO A 164 -4.94 -0.16 22.81
C PRO A 164 -6.46 -0.21 22.58
N ASN A 165 -7.06 -1.28 23.08
CA ASN A 165 -8.51 -1.51 23.09
C ASN A 165 -9.18 -1.69 21.72
N GLN A 166 -8.43 -1.86 20.66
CA GLN A 166 -8.90 -2.23 19.31
C GLN A 166 -10.20 -1.50 18.88
N GLU A 167 -10.27 -0.19 19.09
CA GLU A 167 -11.41 0.60 18.67
C GLU A 167 -11.67 0.39 17.17
N LYS A 168 -12.91 0.04 16.82
CA LYS A 168 -13.33 -0.17 15.42
C LYS A 168 -12.48 -1.16 14.64
N ASP A 169 -12.00 -2.22 15.27
CA ASP A 169 -11.13 -3.23 14.65
C ASP A 169 -9.76 -2.67 14.18
N LEU A 170 -9.29 -1.57 14.74
CA LEU A 170 -7.97 -1.00 14.51
C LEU A 170 -6.99 -1.48 15.60
N SER A 171 -5.93 -2.20 15.23
CA SER A 171 -4.94 -2.72 16.18
C SER A 171 -3.60 -2.02 16.08
N ARG A 172 -3.21 -1.60 14.89
CA ARG A 172 -1.91 -0.97 14.63
C ARG A 172 -2.02 0.03 13.49
N ILE A 173 -1.24 1.12 13.58
CA ILE A 173 -0.99 2.03 12.47
C ILE A 173 0.52 2.08 12.24
N ILE A 174 0.96 1.93 11.00
CA ILE A 174 2.36 2.10 10.63
C ILE A 174 2.49 3.32 9.73
N TYR A 175 3.28 4.27 10.15
CA TYR A 175 3.58 5.50 9.44
C TYR A 175 4.94 5.43 8.77
N ARG A 176 5.06 5.90 7.55
CA ARG A 176 6.34 6.28 6.97
C ARG A 176 6.61 7.74 7.30
N ILE A 177 7.70 7.99 8.00
CA ILE A 177 8.01 9.29 8.57
C ILE A 177 9.32 9.81 7.98
N ARG A 178 9.35 11.10 7.69
CA ARG A 178 10.56 11.89 7.51
C ARG A 178 10.63 12.98 8.57
N MET A 179 11.70 13.03 9.31
CA MET A 179 11.89 13.98 10.41
C MET A 179 13.08 14.88 10.12
N ASN A 180 12.88 16.21 10.16
CA ASN A 180 13.97 17.18 10.06
C ASN A 180 14.56 17.39 11.45
N MET A 181 15.78 16.90 11.67
CA MET A 181 16.43 16.91 12.98
C MET A 181 16.91 18.32 13.39
N ALA A 182 17.24 19.17 12.42
CA ALA A 182 17.70 20.54 12.70
C ALA A 182 16.57 21.49 13.12
N TYR A 183 15.38 21.30 12.54
CA TYR A 183 14.25 22.22 12.75
C TYR A 183 13.13 21.62 13.61
N LYS A 184 13.33 20.43 14.17
CA LYS A 184 12.33 19.70 14.98
C LYS A 184 10.97 19.62 14.28
N LYS A 185 10.97 19.21 13.01
CA LYS A 185 9.76 19.06 12.19
C LYS A 185 9.57 17.62 11.71
N VAL A 186 8.32 17.21 11.61
CA VAL A 186 7.91 15.89 11.13
C VAL A 186 7.08 16.02 9.86
N MET A 187 7.23 15.05 8.95
CA MET A 187 6.40 14.84 7.77
C MET A 187 5.91 13.40 7.78
N THR A 188 4.63 13.19 7.76
CA THR A 188 4.06 11.89 7.46
C THR A 188 4.04 11.71 5.94
N LEU A 189 4.67 10.64 5.44
CA LEU A 189 4.72 10.31 4.02
C LEU A 189 3.64 9.31 3.62
N SER A 190 3.29 8.39 4.54
CA SER A 190 2.17 7.46 4.39
C SER A 190 1.68 6.94 5.73
N ALA A 191 0.48 6.37 5.72
CA ALA A 191 -0.09 5.61 6.82
C ALA A 191 -0.67 4.29 6.30
N THR A 192 -0.47 3.22 7.08
CA THR A 192 -1.06 1.90 6.84
C THR A 192 -1.71 1.42 8.13
N GLU A 193 -3.01 1.16 8.09
CA GLU A 193 -3.80 0.67 9.22
C GLU A 193 -3.97 -0.84 9.14
N TYR A 194 -3.86 -1.52 10.27
CA TYR A 194 -4.04 -2.96 10.41
C TYR A 194 -5.14 -3.28 11.40
N ASN A 195 -5.90 -4.33 11.11
CA ASN A 195 -6.87 -4.90 12.04
C ASN A 195 -6.21 -5.87 13.03
N ALA A 196 -7.00 -6.42 13.96
CA ALA A 196 -6.56 -7.39 14.95
C ALA A 196 -5.99 -8.69 14.34
N ALA A 197 -6.45 -9.06 13.13
CA ALA A 197 -5.93 -10.21 12.39
C ALA A 197 -4.63 -9.92 11.61
N GLY A 198 -4.09 -8.68 11.71
CA GLY A 198 -2.89 -8.26 10.99
C GLY A 198 -3.12 -7.94 9.51
N LYS A 199 -4.37 -7.87 9.06
CA LYS A 199 -4.70 -7.49 7.69
C LYS A 199 -4.75 -5.98 7.53
N ILE A 200 -4.31 -5.49 6.38
CA ILE A 200 -4.39 -4.07 6.02
C ILE A 200 -5.87 -3.68 5.86
N ARG A 201 -6.26 -2.57 6.49
CA ARG A 201 -7.59 -1.94 6.38
C ARG A 201 -7.57 -0.70 5.51
N LEU A 202 -6.49 0.06 5.59
CA LEU A 202 -6.25 1.28 4.85
C LEU A 202 -4.77 1.40 4.54
N HIS A 203 -4.44 1.85 3.35
CA HIS A 203 -3.10 2.30 2.99
C HIS A 203 -3.24 3.56 2.14
N ALA A 204 -2.54 4.62 2.54
CA ALA A 204 -2.62 5.91 1.88
C ALA A 204 -1.30 6.67 1.93
N ALA A 205 -0.95 7.32 0.81
CA ALA A 205 0.03 8.39 0.82
C ALA A 205 -0.52 9.59 1.56
N ALA A 206 0.29 10.21 2.40
CA ALA A 206 -0.02 11.50 3.01
C ALA A 206 0.41 12.66 2.09
N ASP A 207 0.01 13.87 2.41
CA ASP A 207 0.36 15.07 1.66
C ASP A 207 1.82 15.53 1.90
N GLY A 208 2.48 14.98 2.94
CA GLY A 208 3.84 15.34 3.31
C GLY A 208 3.96 16.74 3.92
N ALA A 209 2.88 17.28 4.49
CA ALA A 209 2.91 18.55 5.20
C ALA A 209 3.97 18.53 6.32
N LYS A 210 4.70 19.64 6.44
CA LYS A 210 5.72 19.80 7.48
C LYS A 210 5.07 20.38 8.73
N GLU A 211 5.05 19.59 9.79
CA GLU A 211 4.48 19.99 11.07
C GLU A 211 5.57 20.16 12.13
N ASN A 212 5.38 21.08 13.07
CA ASN A 212 6.23 21.16 14.24
C ASN A 212 5.94 19.97 15.16
N ILE A 213 6.97 19.39 15.76
CA ILE A 213 6.80 18.33 16.75
C ILE A 213 6.32 19.00 18.05
N PRO A 214 5.12 18.65 18.55
CA PRO A 214 4.62 19.22 19.80
C PRO A 214 5.47 18.76 20.99
N ASN A 215 5.68 19.65 21.94
CA ASN A 215 6.36 19.30 23.20
C ASN A 215 5.52 18.28 23.97
N ASP A 216 6.19 17.41 24.74
CA ASP A 216 5.61 16.35 25.56
C ASP A 216 4.78 15.31 24.77
N SER A 217 4.93 15.30 23.43
CA SER A 217 4.22 14.34 22.58
C SER A 217 5.00 13.02 22.44
N PRO A 218 4.31 11.91 22.11
CA PRO A 218 5.00 10.67 21.76
C PRO A 218 5.98 10.82 20.61
N VAL A 219 5.70 11.71 19.63
CA VAL A 219 6.57 11.97 18.49
C VAL A 219 7.84 12.71 18.94
N GLU A 220 7.77 13.54 19.98
CA GLU A 220 8.97 14.15 20.59
C GLU A 220 9.87 13.09 21.23
N LYS A 221 9.32 12.06 21.88
CA LYS A 221 10.12 10.95 22.41
C LYS A 221 10.86 10.19 21.32
N VAL A 222 10.25 10.04 20.14
CA VAL A 222 10.92 9.48 18.96
C VAL A 222 12.04 10.40 18.49
N PHE A 223 11.81 11.73 18.45
CA PHE A 223 12.82 12.71 18.07
C PHE A 223 14.01 12.71 19.04
N GLU A 224 13.77 12.70 20.35
CA GLU A 224 14.83 12.61 21.37
C GLU A 224 15.68 11.36 21.19
N TYR A 225 15.06 10.20 21.01
CA TYR A 225 15.76 8.95 20.73
C TYR A 225 16.65 9.07 19.49
N LEU A 226 16.12 9.57 18.37
CA LEU A 226 16.89 9.73 17.12
C LEU A 226 18.04 10.70 17.29
N LYS A 227 17.83 11.80 18.03
CA LYS A 227 18.86 12.77 18.35
C LYS A 227 20.01 12.13 19.14
N ASP A 228 19.71 11.32 20.14
CA ASP A 228 20.72 10.60 20.94
C ASP A 228 21.51 9.59 20.09
N GLU A 229 20.84 8.88 19.15
CA GLU A 229 21.51 7.95 18.22
C GLU A 229 22.47 8.71 17.27
N ILE A 230 22.05 9.86 16.76
CA ILE A 230 22.89 10.73 15.87
C ILE A 230 24.06 11.31 16.65
N ASP A 231 23.82 11.94 17.81
CA ASP A 231 24.84 12.60 18.64
C ASP A 231 25.90 11.62 19.14
N SER A 232 25.53 10.33 19.32
CA SER A 232 26.45 9.26 19.71
C SER A 232 27.14 8.57 18.53
N GLY A 233 26.89 8.98 17.30
CA GLY A 233 27.48 8.41 16.08
C GLY A 233 27.03 6.97 15.76
N ARG A 234 25.84 6.57 16.25
CA ARG A 234 25.25 5.26 15.91
C ARG A 234 24.38 5.32 14.64
N LEU A 235 24.06 6.53 14.16
CA LEU A 235 23.35 6.80 12.89
C LEU A 235 24.20 7.69 11.97
#